data_603b7e826ea04ab57be9d68bf6e01563
#
_entry.id   603b7e826ea04ab57be9d68bf6e01563
#
_cell.length_a   1.000
_cell.length_b   1.000
_cell.length_c   1.000
_cell.angle_alpha   90.00
_cell.angle_beta   90.00
_cell.angle_gamma   90.00
#
_symmetry.space_group_name_H-M   'P 1'
#
loop_
_entity.id
_entity.type
_entity.pdbx_description
1 polymer ?
#
loop_
_entity_poly.entity_id
_entity_poly.type
_entity_poly.pdbx_seq_one_letter_code
_entity_poly.pdbx_strand_id
1 'polypeptide(L)'
;MPMPNKIESDSRKLLGRLRDTMAEEAKGQERLDKITLLISSTIGTEVCSIYLLRDSETLELCATQGLELDAVHQTRMRIGEGLVGSVAKKNKVINTANAPSYPGFRYMPETGEERFSSFLGLPIQRLGELLGVLVVQSKTAREFNTDEIYALEVVAMVLAEMAELGAFVSEESGLKALHQQSILIRGSVAQEGATKGNVWLHEPRVVVTNLVSDDPEAEISRLEEAVQELRNHVDRMLEKNRQMDKEQAEILEAYKMFANSRGWMKRMVTDINSGLSAEAAVDKEQSSARARLGQVTDPYMRDRLH
;
A
#
# COMPACT_ATOMS: atom_id res chain seq x y z
N MET A 1 -24.11 14.96 -22.16
CA MET A 1 -22.95 14.27 -21.59
C MET A 1 -22.28 15.20 -20.62
N PRO A 2 -22.16 14.92 -19.31
CA PRO A 2 -21.37 15.72 -18.43
C PRO A 2 -19.91 15.63 -18.86
N MET A 3 -19.20 16.74 -18.97
CA MET A 3 -17.76 16.77 -19.22
C MET A 3 -17.06 16.00 -18.09
N PRO A 4 -16.08 15.12 -18.37
CA PRO A 4 -15.30 14.50 -17.32
C PRO A 4 -14.67 15.57 -16.46
N ASN A 5 -14.79 15.45 -15.15
CA ASN A 5 -14.27 16.40 -14.19
C ASN A 5 -12.75 16.49 -14.41
N LYS A 6 -12.19 17.70 -14.52
CA LYS A 6 -10.76 17.92 -14.82
C LYS A 6 -9.83 17.13 -13.90
N ILE A 7 -10.27 16.84 -12.68
CA ILE A 7 -9.57 16.12 -11.62
C ILE A 7 -9.50 14.63 -11.91
N GLU A 8 -10.58 13.97 -12.39
CA GLU A 8 -10.56 12.55 -12.84
C GLU A 8 -9.55 12.35 -13.99
N SER A 9 -9.44 13.34 -14.90
CA SER A 9 -8.46 13.33 -15.97
C SER A 9 -7.02 13.33 -15.46
N ASP A 10 -6.72 14.03 -14.36
CA ASP A 10 -5.35 14.19 -13.86
C ASP A 10 -4.91 12.96 -13.05
N SER A 11 -5.78 12.33 -12.28
CA SER A 11 -5.49 11.06 -11.59
C SER A 11 -5.22 9.92 -12.56
N ARG A 12 -6.02 9.78 -13.62
CA ARG A 12 -5.77 8.78 -14.69
C ARG A 12 -4.46 9.03 -15.43
N LYS A 13 -4.13 10.32 -15.70
CA LYS A 13 -2.84 10.68 -16.31
C LYS A 13 -1.66 10.29 -15.43
N LEU A 14 -1.78 10.50 -14.10
CA LEU A 14 -0.74 10.09 -13.16
C LEU A 14 -0.45 8.59 -13.27
N LEU A 15 -1.50 7.77 -13.26
CA LEU A 15 -1.35 6.31 -13.33
C LEU A 15 -0.79 5.85 -14.68
N GLY A 16 -1.24 6.44 -15.80
CA GLY A 16 -0.69 6.14 -17.12
C GLY A 16 0.81 6.46 -17.20
N ARG A 17 1.22 7.64 -16.75
CA ARG A 17 2.63 8.06 -16.72
C ARG A 17 3.46 7.24 -15.73
N LEU A 18 2.88 6.82 -14.60
CA LEU A 18 3.55 5.92 -13.67
C LEU A 18 3.88 4.58 -14.34
N ARG A 19 2.90 3.98 -15.06
CA ARG A 19 3.12 2.77 -15.84
C ARG A 19 4.29 2.93 -16.83
N ASP A 20 4.32 4.05 -17.55
CA ASP A 20 5.37 4.33 -18.53
C ASP A 20 6.75 4.47 -17.85
N THR A 21 6.81 5.17 -16.71
CA THR A 21 8.03 5.28 -15.87
C THR A 21 8.49 3.92 -15.32
N MET A 22 7.53 3.04 -15.00
CA MET A 22 7.85 1.68 -14.54
C MET A 22 8.40 0.78 -15.65
N ALA A 23 8.05 1.04 -16.91
CA ALA A 23 8.56 0.33 -18.06
C ALA A 23 9.98 0.76 -18.46
N GLU A 24 10.49 1.91 -17.96
CA GLU A 24 11.85 2.37 -18.23
C GLU A 24 12.91 1.53 -17.50
N GLU A 25 14.12 1.47 -18.06
CA GLU A 25 15.26 0.74 -17.46
C GLU A 25 15.88 1.43 -16.22
N ALA A 26 15.35 2.57 -15.76
CA ALA A 26 15.83 3.27 -14.59
C ALA A 26 15.80 2.37 -13.33
N LYS A 27 16.82 2.43 -12.47
CA LYS A 27 16.95 1.58 -11.29
C LYS A 27 17.23 2.41 -10.03
N GLY A 28 16.82 1.86 -8.89
CA GLY A 28 17.18 2.39 -7.57
C GLY A 28 16.75 3.84 -7.38
N GLN A 29 17.71 4.70 -7.02
CA GLN A 29 17.49 6.12 -6.69
C GLN A 29 16.87 6.90 -7.85
N GLU A 30 17.38 6.72 -9.06
CA GLU A 30 16.87 7.44 -10.25
C GLU A 30 15.36 7.21 -10.46
N ARG A 31 14.88 6.00 -10.17
CA ARG A 31 13.46 5.67 -10.29
C ARG A 31 12.62 6.35 -9.21
N LEU A 32 13.10 6.39 -7.96
CA LEU A 32 12.44 7.13 -6.88
C LEU A 32 12.34 8.62 -7.19
N ASP A 33 13.41 9.22 -7.71
CA ASP A 33 13.44 10.64 -8.08
C ASP A 33 12.48 10.94 -9.23
N LYS A 34 12.39 10.07 -10.24
CA LYS A 34 11.41 10.19 -11.33
C LYS A 34 9.98 10.10 -10.81
N ILE A 35 9.70 9.20 -9.88
CA ILE A 35 8.36 9.02 -9.29
C ILE A 35 7.97 10.26 -8.47
N THR A 36 8.85 10.80 -7.63
CA THR A 36 8.56 12.01 -6.85
C THR A 36 8.29 13.22 -7.75
N LEU A 37 9.07 13.40 -8.81
CA LEU A 37 8.87 14.43 -9.81
C LEU A 37 7.55 14.27 -10.57
N LEU A 38 7.23 13.04 -10.98
CA LEU A 38 5.98 12.72 -11.66
C LEU A 38 4.77 13.07 -10.81
N ILE A 39 4.78 12.66 -9.53
CA ILE A 39 3.68 12.92 -8.59
C ILE A 39 3.52 14.43 -8.40
N SER A 40 4.58 15.15 -8.02
CA SER A 40 4.51 16.57 -7.73
C SER A 40 4.00 17.38 -8.95
N SER A 41 4.49 17.04 -10.15
CA SER A 41 4.09 17.73 -11.39
C SER A 41 2.64 17.42 -11.81
N THR A 42 2.12 16.23 -11.51
CA THR A 42 0.77 15.84 -11.95
C THR A 42 -0.29 16.25 -10.94
N ILE A 43 -0.04 16.11 -9.64
CA ILE A 43 -0.95 16.54 -8.57
C ILE A 43 -0.90 18.08 -8.38
N GLY A 44 0.16 18.73 -8.85
CA GLY A 44 0.37 20.17 -8.69
C GLY A 44 0.71 20.54 -7.25
N THR A 45 1.61 19.77 -6.63
CA THR A 45 2.14 20.03 -5.30
C THR A 45 3.59 20.46 -5.36
N GLU A 46 4.02 21.29 -4.42
CA GLU A 46 5.41 21.75 -4.40
C GLU A 46 6.36 20.69 -3.85
N VAL A 47 5.85 19.80 -3.01
CA VAL A 47 6.66 18.73 -2.41
C VAL A 47 6.03 17.37 -2.67
N CYS A 48 6.88 16.41 -3.04
CA CYS A 48 6.62 14.98 -2.93
C CYS A 48 7.84 14.31 -2.34
N SER A 49 7.66 13.49 -1.30
CA SER A 49 8.74 12.81 -0.60
C SER A 49 8.39 11.36 -0.32
N ILE A 50 9.40 10.49 -0.42
CA ILE A 50 9.29 9.06 -0.12
C ILE A 50 10.20 8.74 1.04
N TYR A 51 9.60 8.26 2.13
CA TYR A 51 10.28 7.74 3.30
C TYR A 51 10.15 6.23 3.31
N LEU A 52 11.26 5.51 3.47
CA LEU A 52 11.25 4.05 3.58
C LEU A 52 11.75 3.61 4.95
N LEU A 53 11.23 2.49 5.45
CA LEU A 53 11.73 1.88 6.68
C LEU A 53 13.15 1.38 6.45
N ARG A 54 14.05 1.78 7.34
CA ARG A 54 15.43 1.30 7.39
C ARG A 54 15.60 0.12 8.34
N ASP A 55 14.84 0.18 9.42
CA ASP A 55 14.72 -0.86 10.43
C ASP A 55 13.28 -0.85 10.98
N SER A 56 12.97 -1.66 11.99
CA SER A 56 11.63 -1.79 12.55
C SER A 56 11.04 -0.48 13.14
N GLU A 57 11.86 0.54 13.38
CA GLU A 57 11.44 1.76 14.08
C GLU A 57 11.80 3.07 13.36
N THR A 58 12.66 3.01 12.33
CA THR A 58 13.26 4.21 11.72
C THR A 58 12.86 4.35 10.26
N LEU A 59 12.28 5.49 9.92
CA LEU A 59 12.03 5.95 8.55
C LEU A 59 13.20 6.82 8.09
N GLU A 60 13.66 6.63 6.86
CA GLU A 60 14.67 7.43 6.19
C GLU A 60 14.08 8.11 4.95
N LEU A 61 14.36 9.39 4.75
CA LEU A 61 14.00 10.11 3.53
C LEU A 61 14.86 9.57 2.38
N CYS A 62 14.24 8.84 1.45
CA CYS A 62 14.94 8.21 0.33
C CYS A 62 14.84 8.99 -0.98
N ALA A 63 13.79 9.78 -1.17
CA ALA A 63 13.66 10.67 -2.33
C ALA A 63 12.76 11.84 -1.99
N THR A 64 13.04 12.98 -2.60
CA THR A 64 12.20 14.17 -2.48
C THR A 64 12.25 15.03 -3.74
N GLN A 65 11.12 15.63 -4.05
CA GLN A 65 10.98 16.76 -4.93
C GLN A 65 10.48 17.94 -4.10
N GLY A 66 11.22 19.03 -4.07
CA GLY A 66 10.80 20.29 -3.44
C GLY A 66 11.27 20.55 -2.01
N LEU A 67 11.83 19.55 -1.30
CA LEU A 67 12.62 19.74 -0.09
C LEU A 67 14.12 19.91 -0.42
N GLU A 68 14.93 20.23 0.59
CA GLU A 68 16.39 20.30 0.42
C GLU A 68 16.95 18.92 0.04
N LEU A 69 17.68 18.85 -1.09
CA LEU A 69 18.20 17.58 -1.62
C LEU A 69 19.24 16.95 -0.69
N ASP A 70 20.00 17.77 0.05
CA ASP A 70 20.98 17.30 1.02
C ASP A 70 20.34 16.56 2.21
N ALA A 71 19.03 16.69 2.40
CA ALA A 71 18.26 15.94 3.41
C ALA A 71 18.05 14.47 3.02
N VAL A 72 18.17 14.12 1.73
CA VAL A 72 18.01 12.75 1.24
C VAL A 72 19.09 11.86 1.86
N HIS A 73 18.70 10.70 2.41
CA HIS A 73 19.52 9.76 3.17
C HIS A 73 20.14 10.30 4.47
N GLN A 74 19.92 11.59 4.81
CA GLN A 74 20.36 12.19 6.06
C GLN A 74 19.22 12.30 7.08
N THR A 75 18.04 12.70 6.62
CA THR A 75 16.88 12.86 7.50
C THR A 75 16.30 11.50 7.86
N ARG A 76 16.24 11.26 9.17
CA ARG A 76 15.65 10.05 9.78
C ARG A 76 14.68 10.45 10.87
N MET A 77 13.62 9.68 11.00
CA MET A 77 12.63 9.87 12.07
C MET A 77 12.10 8.53 12.56
N ARG A 78 11.67 8.51 13.82
CA ARG A 78 11.09 7.30 14.42
C ARG A 78 9.61 7.18 14.06
N ILE A 79 9.12 5.94 14.05
CA ILE A 79 7.67 5.68 13.99
C ILE A 79 6.98 6.40 15.15
N GLY A 80 5.96 7.22 14.84
CA GLY A 80 5.25 8.05 15.78
C GLY A 80 5.80 9.46 15.95
N GLU A 81 6.93 9.79 15.36
CA GLU A 81 7.56 11.11 15.41
C GLU A 81 7.11 11.98 14.24
N GLY A 82 6.59 13.17 14.53
CA GLY A 82 6.06 14.08 13.52
C GLY A 82 4.82 13.54 12.79
N LEU A 83 4.44 14.20 11.70
CA LEU A 83 3.31 13.76 10.86
C LEU A 83 3.63 12.46 10.12
N VAL A 84 4.81 12.35 9.53
CA VAL A 84 5.24 11.17 8.77
C VAL A 84 5.29 9.94 9.69
N GLY A 85 5.93 10.05 10.85
CA GLY A 85 5.95 8.95 11.83
C GLY A 85 4.55 8.63 12.39
N SER A 86 3.64 9.61 12.44
CA SER A 86 2.24 9.39 12.84
C SER A 86 1.45 8.61 11.79
N VAL A 87 1.69 8.84 10.49
CA VAL A 87 1.16 8.01 9.39
C VAL A 87 1.64 6.58 9.54
N ALA A 88 2.95 6.41 9.74
CA ALA A 88 3.58 5.10 9.93
C ALA A 88 2.99 4.35 11.13
N LYS A 89 2.89 5.01 12.30
CA LYS A 89 2.37 4.41 13.53
C LYS A 89 0.91 3.98 13.43
N LYS A 90 0.08 4.83 12.81
CA LYS A 90 -1.37 4.58 12.68
C LYS A 90 -1.67 3.66 11.50
N ASN A 91 -0.73 3.50 10.58
CA ASN A 91 -0.89 2.84 9.29
C ASN A 91 -2.15 3.34 8.54
N LYS A 92 -2.36 4.65 8.55
CA LYS A 92 -3.54 5.34 8.01
C LYS A 92 -3.15 6.64 7.33
N VAL A 93 -3.93 7.01 6.34
CA VAL A 93 -3.82 8.30 5.67
C VAL A 93 -4.04 9.45 6.65
N ILE A 94 -3.18 10.46 6.59
CA ILE A 94 -3.35 11.75 7.26
C ILE A 94 -3.44 12.83 6.18
N ASN A 95 -4.56 13.53 6.11
CA ASN A 95 -4.83 14.63 5.21
C ASN A 95 -5.21 15.87 6.02
N THR A 96 -4.46 16.96 5.87
CA THR A 96 -4.71 18.20 6.61
C THR A 96 -4.32 19.43 5.81
N ALA A 97 -5.13 20.48 5.89
CA ALA A 97 -4.85 21.79 5.28
C ALA A 97 -3.88 22.64 6.12
N ASN A 98 -3.61 22.24 7.38
CA ASN A 98 -2.76 23.01 8.30
C ASN A 98 -1.85 22.04 9.09
N ALA A 99 -0.76 21.64 8.45
CA ALA A 99 0.24 20.74 9.03
C ALA A 99 0.85 21.26 10.34
N PRO A 100 1.23 22.55 10.46
CA PRO A 100 1.80 23.07 11.71
C PRO A 100 0.88 22.98 12.93
N SER A 101 -0.44 22.99 12.72
CA SER A 101 -1.43 22.89 13.81
C SER A 101 -1.87 21.46 14.10
N TYR A 102 -1.38 20.48 13.35
CA TYR A 102 -1.77 19.08 13.54
C TYR A 102 -1.09 18.50 14.79
N PRO A 103 -1.83 17.75 15.63
CA PRO A 103 -1.24 17.13 16.83
C PRO A 103 -0.05 16.23 16.49
N GLY A 104 1.09 16.49 17.11
CA GLY A 104 2.32 15.75 16.87
C GLY A 104 3.18 16.30 15.72
N PHE A 105 2.84 17.46 15.15
CA PHE A 105 3.73 18.13 14.20
C PHE A 105 5.11 18.36 14.83
N ARG A 106 6.15 18.02 14.08
CA ARG A 106 7.54 18.29 14.42
C ARG A 106 8.25 18.88 13.23
N TYR A 107 8.82 20.04 13.44
CA TYR A 107 9.63 20.71 12.43
C TYR A 107 11.02 20.07 12.31
N MET A 108 11.44 19.83 11.08
CA MET A 108 12.76 19.31 10.71
C MET A 108 13.51 20.38 9.94
N PRO A 109 14.42 21.15 10.58
CA PRO A 109 15.10 22.29 9.93
C PRO A 109 15.86 21.93 8.66
N GLU A 110 16.39 20.71 8.61
CA GLU A 110 17.18 20.20 7.48
C GLU A 110 16.36 19.95 6.20
N THR A 111 15.03 19.88 6.33
CA THR A 111 14.15 19.62 5.17
C THR A 111 13.60 20.89 4.53
N GLY A 112 13.60 22.01 5.25
CA GLY A 112 13.01 23.28 4.80
C GLY A 112 11.48 23.24 4.68
N GLU A 113 10.81 22.37 5.45
CA GLU A 113 9.36 22.10 5.34
C GLU A 113 8.46 23.17 5.98
N GLU A 114 9.01 24.17 6.70
CA GLU A 114 8.23 25.23 7.34
C GLU A 114 7.39 26.09 6.38
N ARG A 115 7.68 25.99 5.07
CA ARG A 115 7.00 26.76 4.02
C ARG A 115 5.68 26.14 3.56
N PHE A 116 5.38 24.91 4.01
CA PHE A 116 4.25 24.15 3.50
C PHE A 116 3.14 24.06 4.55
N SER A 117 1.93 24.41 4.12
CA SER A 117 0.75 24.46 4.99
C SER A 117 -0.02 23.14 4.95
N SER A 118 -0.24 22.56 3.77
CA SER A 118 -0.99 21.32 3.65
C SER A 118 -0.07 20.09 3.69
N PHE A 119 -0.61 19.00 4.19
CA PHE A 119 0.09 17.72 4.28
C PHE A 119 -0.87 16.58 3.95
N LEU A 120 -0.45 15.70 3.06
CA LEU A 120 -1.07 14.40 2.83
C LEU A 120 0.01 13.34 2.94
N GLY A 121 -0.14 12.43 3.89
CA GLY A 121 0.73 11.28 4.08
C GLY A 121 -0.03 9.98 3.92
N LEU A 122 0.51 9.07 3.13
CA LEU A 122 -0.06 7.75 2.85
C LEU A 122 0.93 6.66 3.24
N PRO A 123 0.50 5.60 3.94
CA PRO A 123 1.38 4.47 4.22
C PRO A 123 1.71 3.71 2.93
N ILE A 124 2.99 3.42 2.74
CA ILE A 124 3.48 2.44 1.77
C ILE A 124 3.48 1.11 2.51
N GLN A 125 2.54 0.24 2.18
CA GLN A 125 2.34 -1.01 2.91
C GLN A 125 2.03 -2.17 1.97
N ARG A 126 2.43 -3.36 2.36
CA ARG A 126 2.08 -4.60 1.67
C ARG A 126 1.67 -5.66 2.69
N LEU A 127 0.57 -6.35 2.42
CA LEU A 127 0.02 -7.39 3.30
C LEU A 127 -0.15 -6.94 4.77
N GLY A 128 -0.39 -5.66 4.99
CA GLY A 128 -0.52 -5.06 6.31
C GLY A 128 0.81 -4.65 6.97
N GLU A 129 1.95 -5.01 6.38
CA GLU A 129 3.27 -4.56 6.84
C GLU A 129 3.60 -3.19 6.26
N LEU A 130 4.06 -2.29 7.12
CA LEU A 130 4.52 -0.97 6.74
C LEU A 130 5.91 -1.07 6.12
N LEU A 131 6.10 -0.52 4.93
CA LEU A 131 7.39 -0.42 4.24
C LEU A 131 7.90 1.02 4.17
N GLY A 132 7.00 2.00 4.34
CA GLY A 132 7.35 3.41 4.27
C GLY A 132 6.16 4.35 4.32
N VAL A 133 6.39 5.61 3.94
CA VAL A 133 5.36 6.66 3.87
C VAL A 133 5.62 7.51 2.62
N LEU A 134 4.57 7.69 1.80
CA LEU A 134 4.53 8.67 0.71
C LEU A 134 3.92 9.96 1.24
N VAL A 135 4.57 11.09 0.98
CA VAL A 135 4.14 12.41 1.46
C VAL A 135 4.03 13.38 0.29
N VAL A 136 2.96 14.17 0.25
CA VAL A 136 2.85 15.36 -0.59
C VAL A 136 2.46 16.56 0.27
N GLN A 137 3.07 17.73 -0.05
CA GLN A 137 2.83 18.97 0.70
C GLN A 137 2.65 20.13 -0.28
N SER A 138 1.87 21.14 0.12
CA SER A 138 1.68 22.36 -0.65
C SER A 138 1.75 23.60 0.25
N LYS A 139 2.20 24.71 -0.34
CA LYS A 139 2.17 26.03 0.31
C LYS A 139 0.76 26.51 0.51
N THR A 140 -0.14 26.15 -0.40
CA THR A 140 -1.56 26.49 -0.30
C THR A 140 -2.23 25.60 0.75
N ALA A 141 -2.90 26.23 1.72
CA ALA A 141 -3.70 25.52 2.71
C ALA A 141 -4.93 24.88 2.04
N ARG A 142 -4.89 23.57 1.81
CA ARG A 142 -5.98 22.78 1.23
C ARG A 142 -5.99 21.38 1.77
N GLU A 143 -7.12 20.74 1.78
CA GLU A 143 -7.22 19.28 1.89
C GLU A 143 -7.19 18.68 0.49
N PHE A 144 -6.53 17.55 0.34
CA PHE A 144 -6.54 16.80 -0.89
C PHE A 144 -7.86 16.07 -1.04
N ASN A 145 -8.40 16.05 -2.25
CA ASN A 145 -9.68 15.42 -2.51
C ASN A 145 -9.55 13.89 -2.60
N THR A 146 -10.69 13.22 -2.66
CA THR A 146 -10.75 11.75 -2.67
C THR A 146 -10.04 11.13 -3.87
N ASP A 147 -10.13 11.74 -5.05
CA ASP A 147 -9.52 11.22 -6.29
C ASP A 147 -7.98 11.35 -6.24
N GLU A 148 -7.47 12.46 -5.70
CA GLU A 148 -6.03 12.63 -5.46
C GLU A 148 -5.51 11.60 -4.45
N ILE A 149 -6.25 11.36 -3.36
CA ILE A 149 -5.89 10.35 -2.36
C ILE A 149 -5.85 8.97 -3.00
N TYR A 150 -6.89 8.57 -3.75
CA TYR A 150 -6.93 7.26 -4.42
C TYR A 150 -5.78 7.08 -5.41
N ALA A 151 -5.49 8.09 -6.23
CA ALA A 151 -4.37 8.01 -7.16
C ALA A 151 -3.03 7.80 -6.44
N LEU A 152 -2.82 8.51 -5.32
CA LEU A 152 -1.60 8.37 -4.52
C LEU A 152 -1.55 7.06 -3.71
N GLU A 153 -2.68 6.50 -3.30
CA GLU A 153 -2.74 5.16 -2.71
C GLU A 153 -2.29 4.09 -3.71
N VAL A 154 -2.66 4.23 -4.99
CA VAL A 154 -2.17 3.33 -6.05
C VAL A 154 -0.67 3.47 -6.23
N VAL A 155 -0.15 4.71 -6.23
CA VAL A 155 1.31 4.92 -6.28
C VAL A 155 2.00 4.29 -5.07
N ALA A 156 1.45 4.45 -3.86
CA ALA A 156 1.99 3.85 -2.65
C ALA A 156 2.02 2.30 -2.73
N MET A 157 1.01 1.69 -3.36
CA MET A 157 0.97 0.24 -3.61
C MET A 157 2.07 -0.18 -4.59
N VAL A 158 2.30 0.57 -5.68
CA VAL A 158 3.40 0.30 -6.62
C VAL A 158 4.75 0.42 -5.93
N LEU A 159 4.93 1.46 -5.11
CA LEU A 159 6.15 1.65 -4.32
C LEU A 159 6.38 0.50 -3.33
N ALA A 160 5.33 -0.02 -2.72
CA ALA A 160 5.41 -1.17 -1.82
C ALA A 160 5.90 -2.43 -2.53
N GLU A 161 5.36 -2.71 -3.72
CA GLU A 161 5.80 -3.84 -4.56
C GLU A 161 7.28 -3.72 -4.94
N MET A 162 7.70 -2.52 -5.34
CA MET A 162 9.09 -2.23 -5.70
C MET A 162 10.03 -2.36 -4.50
N ALA A 163 9.62 -1.90 -3.33
CA ALA A 163 10.42 -1.98 -2.10
C ALA A 163 10.67 -3.45 -1.71
N GLU A 164 9.65 -4.30 -1.80
CA GLU A 164 9.77 -5.73 -1.51
C GLU A 164 10.68 -6.46 -2.49
N LEU A 165 10.63 -6.11 -3.77
CA LEU A 165 11.50 -6.67 -4.80
C LEU A 165 12.97 -6.17 -4.70
N GLY A 166 13.29 -5.33 -3.71
CA GLY A 166 14.62 -4.76 -3.54
C GLY A 166 15.03 -3.76 -4.63
N ALA A 167 14.06 -3.22 -5.37
CA ALA A 167 14.31 -2.32 -6.49
C ALA A 167 14.98 -0.99 -6.10
N PHE A 168 14.98 -0.66 -4.79
CA PHE A 168 15.58 0.56 -4.24
C PHE A 168 16.90 0.32 -3.51
N VAL A 169 17.41 -0.91 -3.55
CA VAL A 169 18.65 -1.26 -2.87
C VAL A 169 19.83 -0.87 -3.75
N SER A 170 20.51 0.23 -3.41
CA SER A 170 21.89 0.43 -3.83
C SER A 170 22.83 -0.37 -2.92
N GLU A 171 23.93 -0.90 -3.45
CA GLU A 171 24.90 -1.70 -2.66
C GLU A 171 25.49 -0.93 -1.47
N GLU A 172 25.43 0.39 -1.48
CA GLU A 172 25.96 1.30 -0.45
C GLU A 172 24.96 1.72 0.63
N SER A 173 23.65 1.67 0.36
CA SER A 173 22.64 2.01 1.36
C SER A 173 22.23 0.76 2.12
N GLY A 174 22.40 0.76 3.43
CA GLY A 174 22.15 -0.35 4.36
C GLY A 174 20.69 -0.88 4.41
N LEU A 175 19.87 -0.64 3.37
CA LEU A 175 18.54 -1.21 3.17
C LEU A 175 18.56 -2.74 2.98
N LYS A 176 19.72 -3.33 2.70
CA LYS A 176 19.90 -4.81 2.71
C LYS A 176 19.60 -5.45 4.06
N ALA A 177 19.55 -4.68 5.15
CA ALA A 177 19.44 -5.23 6.49
C ALA A 177 18.05 -5.80 6.84
N LEU A 178 16.99 -5.36 6.19
CA LEU A 178 15.63 -5.86 6.48
C LEU A 178 15.43 -7.32 6.08
N HIS A 179 16.17 -7.81 5.07
CA HIS A 179 16.06 -9.18 4.56
C HIS A 179 17.12 -10.17 5.11
N GLN A 180 18.05 -9.71 5.97
CA GLN A 180 19.15 -10.55 6.49
C GLN A 180 19.12 -10.76 8.00
N GLN A 181 18.11 -10.30 8.72
CA GLN A 181 18.00 -10.60 10.15
C GLN A 181 17.55 -12.05 10.35
N SER A 182 18.26 -12.76 11.22
CA SER A 182 17.84 -14.09 11.65
C SER A 182 16.52 -13.98 12.41
N ILE A 183 15.46 -14.57 11.85
CA ILE A 183 14.13 -14.59 12.46
C ILE A 183 13.97 -15.92 13.17
N LEU A 184 13.59 -15.90 14.46
CA LEU A 184 13.20 -17.09 15.21
C LEU A 184 11.68 -17.20 15.18
N ILE A 185 11.16 -18.17 14.42
CA ILE A 185 9.74 -18.48 14.36
C ILE A 185 9.47 -19.68 15.28
N ARG A 186 8.54 -19.53 16.21
CA ARG A 186 8.07 -20.65 17.03
C ARG A 186 6.83 -21.27 16.37
N GLY A 187 6.92 -22.54 16.05
CA GLY A 187 5.83 -23.32 15.47
C GLY A 187 5.37 -24.47 16.35
N SER A 188 4.32 -25.15 15.94
CA SER A 188 3.89 -26.41 16.53
C SER A 188 4.75 -27.56 15.99
N VAL A 189 5.23 -28.42 16.88
CA VAL A 189 6.06 -29.58 16.50
C VAL A 189 5.17 -30.65 15.88
N ALA A 190 5.33 -30.90 14.58
CA ALA A 190 4.67 -32.02 13.90
C ALA A 190 5.49 -33.31 13.94
N GLN A 191 6.83 -33.19 13.93
CA GLN A 191 7.77 -34.28 14.04
C GLN A 191 9.03 -33.79 14.75
N GLU A 192 9.54 -34.56 15.68
CA GLU A 192 10.80 -34.23 16.37
C GLU A 192 12.00 -34.37 15.44
N GLY A 193 12.93 -33.41 15.54
CA GLY A 193 14.16 -33.39 14.77
C GLY A 193 14.66 -32.00 14.45
N ALA A 194 15.81 -31.93 13.79
CA ALA A 194 16.39 -30.70 13.28
C ALA A 194 16.81 -30.92 11.84
N THR A 195 16.54 -29.92 10.98
CA THR A 195 16.94 -29.94 9.58
C THR A 195 17.45 -28.58 9.14
N LYS A 196 18.23 -28.56 8.06
CA LYS A 196 18.70 -27.36 7.39
C LYS A 196 18.26 -27.41 5.94
N GLY A 197 17.63 -26.36 5.45
CA GLY A 197 17.16 -26.28 4.07
C GLY A 197 16.79 -24.85 3.68
N ASN A 198 16.36 -24.68 2.44
CA ASN A 198 15.79 -23.43 1.98
C ASN A 198 14.36 -23.30 2.51
N VAL A 199 14.02 -22.11 2.98
CA VAL A 199 12.64 -21.80 3.40
C VAL A 199 11.79 -21.62 2.15
N TRP A 200 10.68 -22.35 2.10
CA TRP A 200 9.65 -22.18 1.10
C TRP A 200 8.39 -21.68 1.80
N LEU A 201 8.00 -20.44 1.52
CA LEU A 201 6.73 -19.90 2.02
C LEU A 201 5.58 -20.46 1.18
N HIS A 202 4.72 -21.23 1.81
CA HIS A 202 3.52 -21.77 1.17
C HIS A 202 2.38 -20.71 1.21
N GLU A 203 2.66 -19.51 0.74
CA GLU A 203 1.64 -18.51 0.49
C GLU A 203 1.46 -18.41 -1.03
N PRO A 204 0.29 -18.74 -1.58
CA PRO A 204 0.01 -18.48 -2.99
C PRO A 204 0.01 -16.95 -3.20
N ARG A 205 1.13 -16.41 -3.66
CA ARG A 205 1.23 -15.00 -4.03
C ARG A 205 0.68 -14.84 -5.44
N VAL A 206 -0.40 -14.11 -5.57
CA VAL A 206 -0.85 -13.62 -6.87
C VAL A 206 0.01 -12.39 -7.20
N VAL A 207 0.91 -12.54 -8.17
CA VAL A 207 1.69 -11.40 -8.67
C VAL A 207 0.79 -10.61 -9.60
N VAL A 208 0.43 -9.40 -9.18
CA VAL A 208 -0.35 -8.48 -10.03
C VAL A 208 0.62 -7.84 -11.02
N THR A 209 0.58 -8.30 -12.28
CA THR A 209 1.44 -7.78 -13.35
C THR A 209 0.89 -6.50 -13.98
N ASN A 210 -0.42 -6.35 -14.04
CA ASN A 210 -1.10 -5.18 -14.59
C ASN A 210 -1.83 -4.45 -13.45
N LEU A 211 -1.29 -3.31 -13.04
CA LEU A 211 -1.84 -2.51 -11.94
C LEU A 211 -2.94 -1.55 -12.41
N VAL A 212 -2.88 -1.14 -13.67
CA VAL A 212 -3.75 -0.08 -14.22
C VAL A 212 -4.45 -0.59 -15.47
N SER A 213 -5.73 -0.26 -15.62
CA SER A 213 -6.52 -0.56 -16.82
C SER A 213 -7.19 0.71 -17.34
N ASP A 214 -7.24 0.82 -18.68
CA ASP A 214 -7.92 1.92 -19.39
C ASP A 214 -9.42 1.62 -19.63
N ASP A 215 -9.89 0.40 -19.34
CA ASP A 215 -11.28 -0.03 -19.52
C ASP A 215 -11.91 -0.51 -18.20
N PRO A 216 -12.44 0.41 -17.39
CA PRO A 216 -13.06 0.05 -16.12
C PRO A 216 -14.28 -0.87 -16.25
N GLU A 217 -15.05 -0.79 -17.34
CA GLU A 217 -16.24 -1.61 -17.53
C GLU A 217 -15.86 -3.08 -17.74
N ALA A 218 -14.83 -3.33 -18.56
CA ALA A 218 -14.29 -4.67 -18.76
C ALA A 218 -13.72 -5.25 -17.46
N GLU A 219 -13.02 -4.45 -16.65
CA GLU A 219 -12.43 -4.89 -15.39
C GLU A 219 -13.51 -5.19 -14.32
N ILE A 220 -14.56 -4.39 -14.25
CA ILE A 220 -15.71 -4.66 -13.37
C ILE A 220 -16.39 -5.98 -13.77
N SER A 221 -16.61 -6.21 -15.05
CA SER A 221 -17.20 -7.47 -15.55
C SER A 221 -16.34 -8.69 -15.17
N ARG A 222 -15.02 -8.60 -15.35
CA ARG A 222 -14.07 -9.65 -14.94
C ARG A 222 -14.11 -9.92 -13.44
N LEU A 223 -14.17 -8.86 -12.63
CA LEU A 223 -14.28 -8.98 -11.17
C LEU A 223 -15.58 -9.67 -10.78
N GLU A 224 -16.72 -9.27 -11.38
CA GLU A 224 -18.02 -9.85 -11.08
C GLU A 224 -18.09 -11.33 -11.47
N GLU A 225 -17.54 -11.71 -12.64
CA GLU A 225 -17.44 -13.09 -13.08
C GLU A 225 -16.61 -13.93 -12.11
N ALA A 226 -15.41 -13.45 -11.73
CA ALA A 226 -14.53 -14.13 -10.79
C ALA A 226 -15.17 -14.33 -9.41
N VAL A 227 -15.87 -13.31 -8.89
CA VAL A 227 -16.59 -13.40 -7.62
C VAL A 227 -17.77 -14.38 -7.72
N GLN A 228 -18.47 -14.41 -8.85
CA GLN A 228 -19.55 -15.37 -9.05
C GLN A 228 -19.03 -16.81 -9.15
N GLU A 229 -17.89 -17.01 -9.80
CA GLU A 229 -17.24 -18.33 -9.86
C GLU A 229 -16.78 -18.77 -8.47
N LEU A 230 -16.21 -17.89 -7.67
CA LEU A 230 -15.85 -18.15 -6.27
C LEU A 230 -17.08 -18.58 -5.45
N ARG A 231 -18.22 -17.88 -5.57
CA ARG A 231 -19.47 -18.23 -4.88
C ARG A 231 -19.94 -19.64 -5.26
N ASN A 232 -19.96 -19.92 -6.57
CA ASN A 232 -20.36 -21.22 -7.10
C ASN A 232 -19.40 -22.34 -6.63
N HIS A 233 -18.12 -22.02 -6.46
CA HIS A 233 -17.12 -22.98 -5.97
C HIS A 233 -17.34 -23.30 -4.49
N VAL A 234 -17.56 -22.30 -3.66
CA VAL A 234 -17.85 -22.47 -2.22
C VAL A 234 -19.16 -23.23 -2.02
N ASP A 235 -20.21 -22.92 -2.79
CA ASP A 235 -21.48 -23.63 -2.72
C ASP A 235 -21.34 -25.11 -3.07
N ARG A 236 -20.57 -25.42 -4.14
CA ARG A 236 -20.25 -26.80 -4.52
C ARG A 236 -19.45 -27.55 -3.44
N MET A 237 -18.54 -26.87 -2.74
CA MET A 237 -17.79 -27.46 -1.63
C MET A 237 -18.72 -27.80 -0.45
N LEU A 238 -19.63 -26.91 -0.09
CA LEU A 238 -20.61 -27.15 0.97
C LEU A 238 -21.57 -28.30 0.63
N GLU A 239 -22.01 -28.40 -0.65
CA GLU A 239 -22.91 -29.47 -1.10
C GLU A 239 -22.23 -30.85 -1.14
N LYS A 240 -20.98 -30.92 -1.62
CA LYS A 240 -20.24 -32.19 -1.75
C LYS A 240 -19.85 -32.81 -0.42
N ASN A 241 -19.65 -32.01 0.60
CA ASN A 241 -19.09 -32.44 1.86
C ASN A 241 -20.11 -32.47 3.00
N ARG A 242 -21.23 -33.19 2.83
CA ARG A 242 -22.22 -33.44 3.89
C ARG A 242 -21.66 -34.20 5.12
N GLN A 243 -20.42 -34.68 5.08
CA GLN A 243 -19.71 -35.36 6.16
C GLN A 243 -18.54 -34.54 6.72
N MET A 244 -18.49 -33.21 6.43
CA MET A 244 -17.48 -32.34 7.01
C MET A 244 -17.59 -32.24 8.53
N ASP A 245 -16.43 -32.13 9.18
CA ASP A 245 -16.38 -31.70 10.57
C ASP A 245 -16.99 -30.29 10.71
N LYS A 246 -17.65 -30.07 11.84
CA LYS A 246 -18.39 -28.83 12.12
C LYS A 246 -17.52 -27.57 11.94
N GLU A 247 -16.23 -27.63 12.32
CA GLU A 247 -15.26 -26.54 12.16
C GLU A 247 -14.98 -26.21 10.69
N GLN A 248 -14.89 -27.22 9.82
CA GLN A 248 -14.64 -27.01 8.39
C GLN A 248 -15.88 -26.38 7.70
N ALA A 249 -17.07 -26.78 8.10
CA ALA A 249 -18.30 -26.18 7.59
C ALA A 249 -18.44 -24.71 8.00
N GLU A 250 -18.11 -24.36 9.26
CA GLU A 250 -18.14 -22.98 9.77
C GLU A 250 -17.15 -22.06 9.01
N ILE A 251 -15.97 -22.59 8.64
CA ILE A 251 -14.99 -21.86 7.82
C ILE A 251 -15.56 -21.57 6.42
N LEU A 252 -16.15 -22.56 5.75
CA LEU A 252 -16.74 -22.35 4.41
C LEU A 252 -17.95 -21.43 4.44
N GLU A 253 -18.77 -21.46 5.49
CA GLU A 253 -19.86 -20.52 5.69
C GLU A 253 -19.33 -19.08 5.88
N ALA A 254 -18.22 -18.91 6.60
CA ALA A 254 -17.57 -17.62 6.73
C ALA A 254 -17.06 -17.11 5.35
N TYR A 255 -16.42 -17.96 4.54
CA TYR A 255 -16.03 -17.61 3.17
C TYR A 255 -17.25 -17.23 2.30
N LYS A 256 -18.35 -17.95 2.41
CA LYS A 256 -19.60 -17.63 1.72
C LYS A 256 -20.14 -16.25 2.14
N MET A 257 -20.11 -15.95 3.43
CA MET A 257 -20.52 -14.65 3.95
C MET A 257 -19.65 -13.53 3.40
N PHE A 258 -18.33 -13.72 3.35
CA PHE A 258 -17.40 -12.77 2.74
C PHE A 258 -17.67 -12.58 1.25
N ALA A 259 -17.78 -13.65 0.48
CA ALA A 259 -18.05 -13.60 -0.97
C ALA A 259 -19.38 -12.90 -1.32
N ASN A 260 -20.34 -12.86 -0.38
CA ASN A 260 -21.62 -12.17 -0.54
C ASN A 260 -21.67 -10.75 0.06
N SER A 261 -20.58 -10.29 0.70
CA SER A 261 -20.54 -8.96 1.31
C SER A 261 -20.52 -7.87 0.23
N ARG A 262 -21.52 -6.98 0.26
CA ARG A 262 -21.63 -5.85 -0.68
C ARG A 262 -20.58 -4.75 -0.43
N GLY A 263 -20.04 -4.69 0.77
CA GLY A 263 -19.15 -3.59 1.18
C GLY A 263 -17.79 -3.63 0.48
N TRP A 264 -17.14 -4.79 0.47
CA TRP A 264 -15.84 -4.94 -0.19
C TRP A 264 -15.97 -4.87 -1.70
N MET A 265 -17.02 -5.46 -2.29
CA MET A 265 -17.28 -5.36 -3.72
C MET A 265 -17.41 -3.90 -4.18
N LYS A 266 -18.17 -3.08 -3.42
CA LYS A 266 -18.31 -1.65 -3.71
C LYS A 266 -16.97 -0.92 -3.67
N ARG A 267 -16.06 -1.23 -2.73
CA ARG A 267 -14.73 -0.62 -2.65
C ARG A 267 -13.88 -0.99 -3.84
N MET A 268 -13.81 -2.29 -4.21
CA MET A 268 -13.07 -2.73 -5.39
C MET A 268 -13.58 -2.08 -6.68
N VAL A 269 -14.91 -1.98 -6.87
CA VAL A 269 -15.49 -1.26 -8.01
C VAL A 269 -15.11 0.22 -8.00
N THR A 270 -15.06 0.87 -6.84
CA THR A 270 -14.59 2.25 -6.73
C THR A 270 -13.12 2.37 -7.15
N ASP A 271 -12.29 1.44 -6.72
CA ASP A 271 -10.86 1.41 -7.07
C ASP A 271 -10.65 1.16 -8.57
N ILE A 272 -11.42 0.26 -9.19
CA ILE A 272 -11.40 0.04 -10.64
C ILE A 272 -11.82 1.30 -11.40
N ASN A 273 -12.86 2.00 -10.95
CA ASN A 273 -13.27 3.26 -11.55
C ASN A 273 -12.21 4.36 -11.43
N SER A 274 -11.31 4.28 -10.45
CA SER A 274 -10.15 5.17 -10.33
C SER A 274 -8.98 4.82 -11.24
N GLY A 275 -9.06 3.69 -11.98
CA GLY A 275 -8.10 3.27 -13.00
C GLY A 275 -7.30 2.01 -12.65
N LEU A 276 -7.63 1.28 -11.57
CA LEU A 276 -7.01 0.01 -11.26
C LEU A 276 -7.54 -1.14 -12.13
N SER A 277 -6.70 -2.16 -12.34
CA SER A 277 -7.16 -3.46 -12.83
C SER A 277 -7.98 -4.18 -11.75
N ALA A 278 -8.73 -5.19 -12.12
CA ALA A 278 -9.51 -6.00 -11.18
C ALA A 278 -8.61 -6.68 -10.14
N GLU A 279 -7.47 -7.24 -10.57
CA GLU A 279 -6.48 -7.88 -9.70
C GLU A 279 -5.88 -6.89 -8.70
N ALA A 280 -5.53 -5.69 -9.16
CA ALA A 280 -4.95 -4.66 -8.30
C ALA A 280 -5.97 -4.13 -7.27
N ALA A 281 -7.24 -4.02 -7.63
CA ALA A 281 -8.30 -3.64 -6.72
C ALA A 281 -8.52 -4.70 -5.62
N VAL A 282 -8.45 -5.99 -5.97
CA VAL A 282 -8.51 -7.10 -5.01
C VAL A 282 -7.32 -7.05 -4.05
N ASP A 283 -6.09 -6.92 -4.56
CA ASP A 283 -4.86 -6.86 -3.76
C ASP A 283 -4.88 -5.67 -2.79
N LYS A 284 -5.30 -4.49 -3.25
CA LYS A 284 -5.47 -3.29 -2.43
C LYS A 284 -6.47 -3.52 -1.28
N GLU A 285 -7.65 -4.10 -1.59
CA GLU A 285 -8.66 -4.37 -0.55
C GLU A 285 -8.19 -5.42 0.45
N GLN A 286 -7.46 -6.46 0.00
CA GLN A 286 -6.84 -7.46 0.87
C GLN A 286 -5.84 -6.83 1.82
N SER A 287 -4.93 -6.00 1.31
CA SER A 287 -3.93 -5.28 2.11
C SER A 287 -4.58 -4.35 3.13
N SER A 288 -5.63 -3.61 2.70
CA SER A 288 -6.39 -2.72 3.58
C SER A 288 -7.16 -3.48 4.66
N ALA A 289 -7.72 -4.65 4.33
CA ALA A 289 -8.41 -5.51 5.28
C ALA A 289 -7.43 -6.06 6.33
N ARG A 290 -6.26 -6.57 5.91
CA ARG A 290 -5.21 -7.03 6.83
C ARG A 290 -4.73 -5.92 7.76
N ALA A 291 -4.49 -4.71 7.25
CA ALA A 291 -4.09 -3.57 8.06
C ALA A 291 -5.14 -3.18 9.11
N ARG A 292 -6.44 -3.24 8.75
CA ARG A 292 -7.54 -2.98 9.70
C ARG A 292 -7.61 -4.04 10.79
N LEU A 293 -7.49 -5.32 10.41
CA LEU A 293 -7.58 -6.45 11.33
C LEU A 293 -6.33 -6.56 12.22
N GLY A 294 -5.14 -6.21 11.71
CA GLY A 294 -3.91 -6.18 12.50
C GLY A 294 -3.95 -5.17 13.67
N GLN A 295 -4.87 -4.19 13.63
CA GLN A 295 -5.11 -3.24 14.72
C GLN A 295 -6.12 -3.73 15.77
N VAL A 296 -6.77 -4.88 15.53
CA VAL A 296 -7.74 -5.45 16.48
C VAL A 296 -6.98 -6.10 17.63
N THR A 297 -7.31 -5.69 18.85
CA THR A 297 -6.68 -6.19 20.10
C THR A 297 -7.13 -7.59 20.49
N ASP A 298 -8.15 -8.16 19.84
CA ASP A 298 -8.66 -9.48 20.13
C ASP A 298 -7.74 -10.57 19.54
N PRO A 299 -7.08 -11.41 20.36
CA PRO A 299 -6.20 -12.48 19.92
C PRO A 299 -6.90 -13.49 18.99
N TYR A 300 -8.18 -13.79 19.24
CA TYR A 300 -8.97 -14.75 18.48
C TYR A 300 -9.21 -14.29 17.02
N MET A 301 -9.39 -12.99 16.83
CA MET A 301 -9.54 -12.41 15.49
C MET A 301 -8.18 -12.32 14.78
N ARG A 302 -7.09 -12.10 15.51
CA ARG A 302 -5.74 -12.00 14.94
C ARG A 302 -5.20 -13.35 14.45
N ASP A 303 -5.47 -14.44 15.18
CA ASP A 303 -5.01 -15.79 14.80
C ASP A 303 -5.71 -16.35 13.54
N ARG A 304 -6.81 -15.72 13.09
CA ARG A 304 -7.52 -16.08 11.85
C ARG A 304 -7.12 -15.23 10.63
N LEU A 305 -6.10 -14.39 10.74
CA LEU A 305 -5.57 -13.56 9.66
C LEU A 305 -4.56 -14.29 8.76
N HIS A 306 -4.17 -15.46 9.17
CA HIS A 306 -3.28 -16.36 8.44
C HIS A 306 -4.11 -17.51 7.90
#